data_49ada609dc299f2374ae2c1965e15b74
#
_entry.id   49ada609dc299f2374ae2c1965e15b74
#
_cell.length_a   1.000
_cell.length_b   1.000
_cell.length_c   1.000
_cell.angle_alpha   90.00
_cell.angle_beta   90.00
_cell.angle_gamma   90.00
#
_symmetry.space_group_name_H-M   'P 1'
#
loop_
_entity.id
_entity.type
_entity.pdbx_description
1 polymer ?
#
loop_
_entity_poly.entity_id
_entity_poly.type
_entity_poly.pdbx_seq_one_letter_code
_entity_poly.pdbx_strand_id
1 'polypeptide(L)'
;MTRINWIEKHLTEAEQLFYENKVEEGLEMLNNLLYEEPGYGSLHNHLGWAYLYYSNNMERAELHLKMAIRFEESFPAPYLHLGALYIRLGKYNEAIHWLKLGLTRHQPNKVAFLQSLAQAQELQGKWTEAIKAYKEAMLSTVVEHEVNNLTAGINRCRKKRWTMLLQVG
;
A
#
# COMPACT_ATOMS: atom_id res chain seq x y z
N MET A 1 -5.57 -22.11 23.12
CA MET A 1 -5.16 -21.15 22.07
C MET A 1 -5.84 -21.59 20.79
N THR A 2 -6.64 -20.74 20.15
CA THR A 2 -7.29 -21.10 18.88
C THR A 2 -6.24 -21.15 17.77
N ARG A 3 -6.51 -21.88 16.66
CA ARG A 3 -5.61 -21.98 15.50
C ARG A 3 -5.33 -20.59 14.90
N ILE A 4 -6.34 -19.74 14.82
CA ILE A 4 -6.20 -18.34 14.34
C ILE A 4 -5.22 -17.57 15.22
N ASN A 5 -5.36 -17.61 16.56
CA ASN A 5 -4.44 -16.92 17.47
C ASN A 5 -2.99 -17.42 17.32
N TRP A 6 -2.81 -18.70 17.00
CA TRP A 6 -1.50 -19.28 16.74
C TRP A 6 -0.88 -18.69 15.49
N ILE A 7 -1.63 -18.59 14.38
CA ILE A 7 -1.16 -18.00 13.12
C ILE A 7 -0.80 -16.53 13.33
N GLU A 8 -1.72 -15.73 13.90
CA GLU A 8 -1.49 -14.30 14.13
C GLU A 8 -0.25 -14.03 14.99
N LYS A 9 0.00 -14.88 16.00
CA LYS A 9 1.25 -14.79 16.77
C LYS A 9 2.49 -14.97 15.89
N HIS A 10 2.51 -15.99 15.03
CA HIS A 10 3.66 -16.24 14.15
C HIS A 10 3.81 -15.18 13.06
N LEU A 11 2.71 -14.58 12.59
CA LEU A 11 2.78 -13.41 11.69
C LEU A 11 3.46 -12.23 12.37
N THR A 12 3.12 -11.96 13.64
CA THR A 12 3.77 -10.90 14.42
C THR A 12 5.25 -11.20 14.66
N GLU A 13 5.59 -12.45 14.95
CA GLU A 13 6.99 -12.88 15.10
C GLU A 13 7.79 -12.73 13.81
N ALA A 14 7.18 -13.07 12.65
CA ALA A 14 7.80 -12.86 11.36
C ALA A 14 8.01 -11.37 11.05
N GLU A 15 7.03 -10.50 11.36
CA GLU A 15 7.18 -9.05 11.22
C GLU A 15 8.37 -8.54 12.03
N GLN A 16 8.53 -9.01 13.27
CA GLN A 16 9.66 -8.64 14.12
C GLN A 16 11.02 -9.00 13.47
N LEU A 17 11.12 -10.18 12.84
CA LEU A 17 12.33 -10.58 12.12
C LEU A 17 12.66 -9.61 10.98
N PHE A 18 11.66 -9.12 10.22
CA PHE A 18 11.89 -8.12 9.18
C PHE A 18 12.38 -6.78 9.77
N TYR A 19 11.81 -6.31 10.89
CA TYR A 19 12.27 -5.10 11.55
C TYR A 19 13.71 -5.25 12.12
N GLU A 20 14.10 -6.46 12.48
CA GLU A 20 15.48 -6.80 12.89
C GLU A 20 16.43 -7.02 11.69
N ASN A 21 15.95 -6.81 10.45
CA ASN A 21 16.70 -7.06 9.20
C ASN A 21 17.10 -8.53 8.98
N LYS A 22 16.37 -9.46 9.59
CA LYS A 22 16.50 -10.93 9.41
C LYS A 22 15.54 -11.42 8.34
N VAL A 23 15.77 -10.95 7.10
CA VAL A 23 14.80 -11.11 5.99
C VAL A 23 14.58 -12.57 5.61
N GLU A 24 15.67 -13.36 5.52
CA GLU A 24 15.60 -14.79 5.17
C GLU A 24 14.82 -15.58 6.22
N GLU A 25 15.08 -15.36 7.51
CA GLU A 25 14.39 -16.03 8.61
C GLU A 25 12.89 -15.68 8.62
N GLY A 26 12.55 -14.41 8.41
CA GLY A 26 11.17 -13.95 8.31
C GLY A 26 10.42 -14.56 7.13
N LEU A 27 11.04 -14.62 5.96
CA LEU A 27 10.47 -15.26 4.78
C LEU A 27 10.33 -16.77 4.97
N GLU A 28 11.29 -17.45 5.58
CA GLU A 28 11.20 -18.87 5.89
C GLU A 28 10.03 -19.15 6.83
N MET A 29 9.88 -18.36 7.89
CA MET A 29 8.75 -18.50 8.83
C MET A 29 7.41 -18.32 8.12
N LEU A 30 7.24 -17.29 7.28
CA LEU A 30 5.99 -17.07 6.54
C LEU A 30 5.73 -18.19 5.52
N ASN A 31 6.74 -18.72 4.84
CA ASN A 31 6.58 -19.84 3.91
C ASN A 31 6.23 -21.14 4.63
N ASN A 32 6.78 -21.38 5.82
CA ASN A 32 6.39 -22.54 6.64
C ASN A 32 4.92 -22.46 7.07
N LEU A 33 4.44 -21.27 7.46
CA LEU A 33 3.02 -21.03 7.75
C LEU A 33 2.13 -21.29 6.53
N LEU A 34 2.62 -21.03 5.32
CA LEU A 34 1.85 -21.23 4.08
C LEU A 34 1.55 -22.72 3.81
N TYR A 35 2.41 -23.64 4.25
CA TYR A 35 2.12 -25.09 4.18
C TYR A 35 0.98 -25.49 5.13
N GLU A 36 0.87 -24.81 6.28
CA GLU A 36 -0.16 -25.10 7.28
C GLU A 36 -1.51 -24.46 6.92
N GLU A 37 -1.49 -23.24 6.38
CA GLU A 37 -2.67 -22.40 6.09
C GLU A 37 -2.59 -21.71 4.74
N PRO A 38 -2.67 -22.47 3.62
CA PRO A 38 -2.50 -21.91 2.27
C PRO A 38 -3.63 -20.96 1.82
N GLY A 39 -4.74 -20.90 2.54
CA GLY A 39 -5.90 -20.06 2.25
C GLY A 39 -6.07 -18.87 3.18
N TYR A 40 -5.08 -18.54 4.02
CA TYR A 40 -5.22 -17.46 4.97
C TYR A 40 -4.82 -16.10 4.37
N GLY A 41 -5.81 -15.21 4.17
CA GLY A 41 -5.63 -13.93 3.48
C GLY A 41 -4.56 -13.03 4.12
N SER A 42 -4.57 -12.91 5.45
CA SER A 42 -3.57 -12.12 6.19
C SER A 42 -2.14 -12.63 5.97
N LEU A 43 -1.91 -13.95 5.94
CA LEU A 43 -0.60 -14.54 5.64
C LEU A 43 -0.10 -14.15 4.25
N HIS A 44 -0.98 -14.23 3.25
CA HIS A 44 -0.64 -13.81 1.90
C HIS A 44 -0.33 -12.31 1.84
N ASN A 45 -1.04 -11.47 2.61
CA ASN A 45 -0.70 -10.06 2.71
C ASN A 45 0.70 -9.83 3.29
N HIS A 46 1.07 -10.55 4.36
CA HIS A 46 2.41 -10.46 4.95
C HIS A 46 3.51 -10.91 3.99
N LEU A 47 3.30 -12.01 3.26
CA LEU A 47 4.23 -12.45 2.20
C LEU A 47 4.37 -11.40 1.10
N GLY A 48 3.24 -10.84 0.63
CA GLY A 48 3.24 -9.79 -0.38
C GLY A 48 3.97 -8.53 0.07
N TRP A 49 3.74 -8.10 1.32
CA TRP A 49 4.43 -6.99 1.96
C TRP A 49 5.95 -7.27 2.10
N ALA A 50 6.34 -8.46 2.57
CA ALA A 50 7.73 -8.82 2.74
C ALA A 50 8.47 -8.85 1.39
N TYR A 51 7.88 -9.45 0.36
CA TYR A 51 8.46 -9.44 -0.98
C TYR A 51 8.58 -8.04 -1.58
N LEU A 52 7.61 -7.15 -1.32
CA LEU A 52 7.61 -5.78 -1.83
C LEU A 52 8.69 -4.90 -1.19
N TYR A 53 8.82 -4.97 0.14
CA TYR A 53 9.61 -3.99 0.89
C TYR A 53 11.00 -4.49 1.30
N TYR A 54 11.18 -5.80 1.46
CA TYR A 54 12.43 -6.35 2.00
C TYR A 54 13.23 -7.17 0.97
N SER A 55 12.57 -7.94 0.11
CA SER A 55 13.28 -8.72 -0.91
C SER A 55 13.25 -8.10 -2.32
N ASN A 56 12.47 -7.03 -2.52
CA ASN A 56 12.29 -6.35 -3.80
C ASN A 56 11.83 -7.28 -4.95
N ASN A 57 11.13 -8.37 -4.61
CA ASN A 57 10.60 -9.32 -5.58
C ASN A 57 9.17 -8.94 -5.95
N MET A 58 9.04 -8.08 -6.99
CA MET A 58 7.76 -7.51 -7.39
C MET A 58 6.76 -8.56 -7.90
N GLU A 59 7.24 -9.61 -8.56
CA GLU A 59 6.36 -10.68 -9.09
C GLU A 59 5.72 -11.49 -7.97
N ARG A 60 6.52 -11.92 -6.99
CA ARG A 60 6.00 -12.64 -5.81
C ARG A 60 5.11 -11.73 -4.95
N ALA A 61 5.49 -10.47 -4.80
CA ALA A 61 4.66 -9.49 -4.09
C ALA A 61 3.27 -9.37 -4.72
N GLU A 62 3.20 -9.17 -6.04
CA GLU A 62 1.94 -9.08 -6.79
C GLU A 62 1.10 -10.35 -6.64
N LEU A 63 1.72 -11.52 -6.79
CA LEU A 63 1.05 -12.81 -6.65
C LEU A 63 0.38 -12.93 -5.27
N HIS A 64 1.16 -12.75 -4.20
CA HIS A 64 0.66 -12.94 -2.85
C HIS A 64 -0.38 -11.86 -2.46
N LEU A 65 -0.21 -10.60 -2.85
CA LEU A 65 -1.21 -9.56 -2.59
C LEU A 65 -2.54 -9.84 -3.30
N LYS A 66 -2.51 -10.36 -4.52
CA LYS A 66 -3.72 -10.79 -5.23
C LYS A 66 -4.37 -12.03 -4.59
N MET A 67 -3.58 -12.95 -4.08
CA MET A 67 -4.08 -14.09 -3.30
C MET A 67 -4.74 -13.63 -2.00
N ALA A 68 -4.15 -12.67 -1.29
CA ALA A 68 -4.75 -12.07 -0.10
C ALA A 68 -6.17 -11.54 -0.39
N ILE A 69 -6.33 -10.78 -1.47
CA ILE A 69 -7.63 -10.26 -1.90
C ILE A 69 -8.60 -11.39 -2.27
N ARG A 70 -8.11 -12.43 -2.95
CA ARG A 70 -8.95 -13.57 -3.33
C ARG A 70 -9.51 -14.31 -2.13
N PHE A 71 -8.74 -14.46 -1.06
CA PHE A 71 -9.16 -15.16 0.16
C PHE A 71 -9.97 -14.24 1.09
N GLU A 72 -9.67 -12.94 1.10
CA GLU A 72 -10.34 -11.98 1.97
C GLU A 72 -10.52 -10.63 1.26
N GLU A 73 -11.56 -10.55 0.43
CA GLU A 73 -11.84 -9.34 -0.38
C GLU A 73 -12.12 -8.09 0.46
N SER A 74 -12.66 -8.24 1.66
CA SER A 74 -12.96 -7.12 2.57
C SER A 74 -11.72 -6.49 3.20
N PHE A 75 -10.57 -7.19 3.22
CA PHE A 75 -9.34 -6.76 3.85
C PHE A 75 -8.65 -5.66 3.03
N PRO A 76 -8.50 -4.42 3.58
CA PRO A 76 -8.03 -3.31 2.77
C PRO A 76 -6.52 -3.30 2.52
N ALA A 77 -5.69 -3.85 3.42
CA ALA A 77 -4.23 -3.71 3.35
C ALA A 77 -3.60 -4.17 2.02
N PRO A 78 -3.96 -5.35 1.43
CA PRO A 78 -3.34 -5.78 0.18
C PRO A 78 -3.63 -4.84 -1.00
N TYR A 79 -4.75 -4.13 -1.00
CA TYR A 79 -5.04 -3.12 -2.03
C TYR A 79 -4.09 -1.92 -1.93
N LEU A 80 -3.76 -1.49 -0.70
CA LEU A 80 -2.79 -0.42 -0.48
C LEU A 80 -1.39 -0.83 -0.95
N HIS A 81 -0.97 -2.06 -0.62
CA HIS A 81 0.31 -2.60 -1.05
C HIS A 81 0.40 -2.80 -2.56
N LEU A 82 -0.68 -3.24 -3.24
CA LEU A 82 -0.74 -3.27 -4.70
C LEU A 82 -0.62 -1.87 -5.30
N GLY A 83 -1.26 -0.87 -4.69
CA GLY A 83 -1.09 0.52 -5.06
C GLY A 83 0.36 0.95 -5.03
N ALA A 84 1.06 0.69 -3.92
CA ALA A 84 2.48 0.99 -3.76
C ALA A 84 3.36 0.23 -4.77
N LEU A 85 3.10 -1.05 -4.99
CA LEU A 85 3.80 -1.88 -5.97
C LEU A 85 3.69 -1.30 -7.38
N TYR A 86 2.48 -0.98 -7.82
CA TYR A 86 2.26 -0.45 -9.17
C TYR A 86 2.80 0.99 -9.34
N ILE A 87 2.83 1.80 -8.27
CA ILE A 87 3.54 3.09 -8.29
C ILE A 87 5.04 2.87 -8.53
N ARG A 88 5.68 1.92 -7.84
CA ARG A 88 7.11 1.59 -8.04
C ARG A 88 7.41 1.07 -9.44
N LEU A 89 6.47 0.35 -10.06
CA LEU A 89 6.57 -0.15 -11.43
C LEU A 89 6.23 0.92 -12.51
N GLY A 90 5.85 2.14 -12.13
CA GLY A 90 5.39 3.19 -13.05
C GLY A 90 4.03 2.91 -13.70
N LYS A 91 3.31 1.90 -13.23
CA LYS A 91 1.98 1.50 -13.71
C LYS A 91 0.89 2.27 -12.97
N TYR A 92 0.80 3.58 -13.21
CA TYR A 92 -0.04 4.47 -12.40
C TYR A 92 -1.55 4.22 -12.56
N ASN A 93 -2.01 3.75 -13.72
CA ASN A 93 -3.43 3.43 -13.91
C ASN A 93 -3.86 2.25 -13.04
N GLU A 94 -3.04 1.21 -12.99
CA GLU A 94 -3.24 0.03 -12.14
C GLU A 94 -3.18 0.42 -10.66
N ALA A 95 -2.23 1.25 -10.27
CA ALA A 95 -2.14 1.78 -8.91
C ALA A 95 -3.43 2.50 -8.50
N ILE A 96 -3.90 3.43 -9.34
CA ILE A 96 -5.13 4.18 -9.10
C ILE A 96 -6.35 3.25 -9.00
N HIS A 97 -6.43 2.23 -9.86
CA HIS A 97 -7.50 1.24 -9.82
C HIS A 97 -7.57 0.52 -8.47
N TRP A 98 -6.45 -0.08 -8.03
CA TRP A 98 -6.40 -0.84 -6.78
C TRP A 98 -6.62 0.04 -5.56
N LEU A 99 -6.06 1.26 -5.53
CA LEU A 99 -6.26 2.20 -4.43
C LEU A 99 -7.72 2.66 -4.31
N LYS A 100 -8.39 2.94 -5.41
CA LYS A 100 -9.82 3.27 -5.40
C LYS A 100 -10.67 2.10 -4.92
N LEU A 101 -10.36 0.90 -5.36
CA LEU A 101 -11.08 -0.30 -4.94
C LEU A 101 -10.88 -0.55 -3.43
N GLY A 102 -9.67 -0.38 -2.92
CA GLY A 102 -9.38 -0.52 -1.49
C GLY A 102 -10.12 0.49 -0.61
N LEU A 103 -10.34 1.72 -1.09
CA LEU A 103 -11.14 2.73 -0.38
C LEU A 103 -12.61 2.31 -0.18
N THR A 104 -13.12 1.37 -0.95
CA THR A 104 -14.49 0.84 -0.80
C THR A 104 -14.58 -0.34 0.17
N ARG A 105 -13.46 -0.81 0.72
CA ARG A 105 -13.41 -1.95 1.62
C ARG A 105 -13.76 -1.55 3.06
N HIS A 106 -13.85 -2.56 3.94
CA HIS A 106 -14.19 -2.33 5.34
C HIS A 106 -13.05 -1.62 6.08
N GLN A 107 -13.36 -0.50 6.74
CA GLN A 107 -12.43 0.28 7.57
C GLN A 107 -11.03 0.52 6.94
N PRO A 108 -10.92 1.08 5.73
CA PRO A 108 -9.63 1.37 5.13
C PRO A 108 -8.91 2.49 5.90
N ASN A 109 -7.58 2.44 5.94
CA ASN A 109 -6.80 3.60 6.35
C ASN A 109 -6.93 4.70 5.29
N LYS A 110 -7.97 5.52 5.43
CA LYS A 110 -8.38 6.50 4.42
C LYS A 110 -7.25 7.47 4.06
N VAL A 111 -6.47 7.91 5.05
CA VAL A 111 -5.35 8.85 4.84
C VAL A 111 -4.27 8.21 3.96
N ALA A 112 -3.83 6.99 4.29
CA ALA A 112 -2.81 6.28 3.54
C ALA A 112 -3.26 5.98 2.10
N PHE A 113 -4.51 5.56 1.90
CA PHE A 113 -5.07 5.32 0.57
C PHE A 113 -5.15 6.59 -0.27
N LEU A 114 -5.69 7.68 0.28
CA LEU A 114 -5.82 8.94 -0.43
C LEU A 114 -4.47 9.58 -0.73
N GLN A 115 -3.50 9.47 0.18
CA GLN A 115 -2.13 9.92 -0.04
C GLN A 115 -1.47 9.15 -1.19
N SER A 116 -1.57 7.81 -1.20
CA SER A 116 -1.03 6.97 -2.26
C SER A 116 -1.73 7.22 -3.60
N LEU A 117 -3.05 7.41 -3.59
CA LEU A 117 -3.84 7.78 -4.77
C LEU A 117 -3.38 9.12 -5.35
N ALA A 118 -3.21 10.13 -4.49
CA ALA A 118 -2.71 11.44 -4.89
C ALA A 118 -1.29 11.34 -5.47
N GLN A 119 -0.42 10.54 -4.87
CA GLN A 119 0.93 10.30 -5.37
C GLN A 119 0.91 9.67 -6.77
N ALA A 120 0.09 8.64 -7.00
CA ALA A 120 -0.04 8.00 -8.30
C ALA A 120 -0.56 8.99 -9.37
N GLN A 121 -1.55 9.81 -9.01
CA GLN A 121 -2.09 10.87 -9.87
C GLN A 121 -1.06 11.98 -10.17
N GLU A 122 -0.27 12.39 -9.16
CA GLU A 122 0.81 13.36 -9.32
C GLU A 122 1.86 12.87 -10.30
N LEU A 123 2.29 11.60 -10.16
CA LEU A 123 3.28 10.96 -11.05
C LEU A 123 2.76 10.78 -12.47
N GLN A 124 1.44 10.60 -12.63
CA GLN A 124 0.78 10.53 -13.94
C GLN A 124 0.55 11.91 -14.59
N GLY A 125 0.86 13.01 -13.91
CA GLY A 125 0.61 14.38 -14.39
C GLY A 125 -0.82 14.87 -14.17
N LYS A 126 -1.66 14.13 -13.46
CA LYS A 126 -3.03 14.50 -13.10
C LYS A 126 -3.04 15.35 -11.84
N TRP A 127 -2.42 16.53 -11.92
CA TRP A 127 -2.14 17.34 -10.73
C TRP A 127 -3.42 17.91 -10.06
N THR A 128 -4.47 18.16 -10.81
CA THR A 128 -5.74 18.66 -10.25
C THR A 128 -6.41 17.60 -9.39
N GLU A 129 -6.47 16.37 -9.88
CA GLU A 129 -6.99 15.21 -9.16
C GLU A 129 -6.13 14.87 -7.93
N ALA A 130 -4.80 14.93 -8.08
CA ALA A 130 -3.87 14.73 -6.96
C ALA A 130 -4.10 15.76 -5.84
N ILE A 131 -4.25 17.04 -6.16
CA ILE A 131 -4.57 18.09 -5.18
C ILE A 131 -5.88 17.78 -4.45
N LYS A 132 -6.90 17.30 -5.16
CA LYS A 132 -8.18 16.94 -4.56
C LYS A 132 -8.02 15.79 -3.56
N ALA A 133 -7.31 14.73 -3.95
CA ALA A 133 -7.07 13.58 -3.10
C ALA A 133 -6.20 13.94 -1.87
N TYR A 134 -5.15 14.74 -2.02
CA TYR A 134 -4.35 15.24 -0.88
C TYR A 134 -5.19 16.06 0.09
N LYS A 135 -6.08 16.94 -0.40
CA LYS A 135 -6.98 17.72 0.46
C LYS A 135 -7.97 16.83 1.21
N GLU A 136 -8.51 15.82 0.55
CA GLU A 136 -9.43 14.87 1.19
C GLU A 136 -8.72 14.05 2.29
N ALA A 137 -7.47 13.61 2.03
CA ALA A 137 -6.63 12.98 3.05
C ALA A 137 -6.40 13.92 4.25
N MET A 138 -6.09 15.19 3.99
CA MET A 138 -5.86 16.21 5.04
C MET A 138 -7.09 16.40 5.94
N LEU A 139 -8.30 16.34 5.40
CA LEU A 139 -9.54 16.42 6.19
C LEU A 139 -9.82 15.15 7.00
N SER A 140 -9.08 14.06 6.75
CA SER A 140 -9.25 12.77 7.41
C SER A 140 -8.22 12.51 8.52
N THR A 141 -7.33 13.45 8.80
CA THR A 141 -6.29 13.35 9.84
C THR A 141 -6.19 14.61 10.68
N VAL A 142 -5.75 14.43 11.93
CA VAL A 142 -5.35 15.53 12.84
C VAL A 142 -3.85 15.44 13.19
N VAL A 143 -3.15 14.48 12.59
CA VAL A 143 -1.73 14.22 12.87
C VAL A 143 -0.87 15.22 12.12
N GLU A 144 -0.13 16.05 12.85
CA GLU A 144 0.62 17.18 12.31
C GLU A 144 1.61 16.80 11.20
N HIS A 145 2.38 15.73 11.38
CA HIS A 145 3.35 15.31 10.35
C HIS A 145 2.66 14.84 9.06
N GLU A 146 1.48 14.20 9.16
CA GLU A 146 0.68 13.83 7.98
C GLU A 146 0.17 15.08 7.26
N VAL A 147 -0.38 16.04 8.00
CA VAL A 147 -0.84 17.33 7.44
C VAL A 147 0.31 18.04 6.70
N ASN A 148 1.51 18.06 7.29
CA ASN A 148 2.68 18.67 6.67
C ASN A 148 3.09 17.97 5.37
N ASN A 149 3.10 16.63 5.34
CA ASN A 149 3.41 15.84 4.15
C ASN A 149 2.38 16.04 3.03
N LEU A 150 1.09 16.06 3.38
CA LEU A 150 0.00 16.28 2.44
C LEU A 150 0.04 17.71 1.87
N THR A 151 0.34 18.71 2.71
CA THR A 151 0.52 20.10 2.30
C THR A 151 1.68 20.25 1.31
N ALA A 152 2.80 19.58 1.57
CA ALA A 152 3.94 19.54 0.64
C ALA A 152 3.54 18.94 -0.72
N GLY A 153 2.74 17.87 -0.74
CA GLY A 153 2.19 17.27 -1.96
C GLY A 153 1.32 18.25 -2.76
N ILE A 154 0.41 18.96 -2.09
CA ILE A 154 -0.44 19.97 -2.72
C ILE A 154 0.42 21.07 -3.37
N ASN A 155 1.43 21.56 -2.65
CA ASN A 155 2.29 22.64 -3.13
C ASN A 155 3.15 22.19 -4.32
N ARG A 156 3.68 20.96 -4.32
CA ARG A 156 4.37 20.37 -5.48
C ARG A 156 3.46 20.30 -6.72
N CYS A 157 2.24 19.82 -6.56
CA CYS A 157 1.28 19.71 -7.65
C CYS A 157 0.88 21.09 -8.21
N ARG A 158 0.67 22.09 -7.34
CA ARG A 158 0.39 23.48 -7.75
C ARG A 158 1.54 24.06 -8.57
N LYS A 159 2.78 23.88 -8.11
CA LYS A 159 3.99 24.36 -8.80
C LYS A 159 4.12 23.72 -10.18
N LYS A 160 4.01 22.38 -10.29
CA LYS A 160 4.09 21.64 -11.55
C LYS A 160 3.01 22.11 -12.55
N ARG A 161 1.77 22.24 -12.08
CA ARG A 161 0.65 22.75 -12.91
C ARG A 161 0.91 24.16 -13.42
N TRP A 162 1.40 25.05 -12.58
CA TRP A 162 1.74 26.42 -12.96
C TRP A 162 2.86 26.46 -13.99
N THR A 163 3.95 25.70 -13.77
CA THR A 163 5.08 25.61 -14.70
C THR A 163 4.63 25.14 -16.09
N MET A 164 3.71 24.15 -16.18
CA MET A 164 3.18 23.67 -17.44
C MET A 164 2.38 24.76 -18.19
N LEU A 165 1.56 25.53 -17.48
CA LEU A 165 0.79 26.61 -18.08
C LEU A 165 1.68 27.69 -18.70
N LEU A 166 2.84 27.98 -18.09
CA LEU A 166 3.81 28.96 -18.61
C LEU A 166 4.61 28.46 -19.83
N GLN A 167 4.64 27.14 -20.10
CA GLN A 167 5.35 26.59 -21.26
C GLN A 167 4.46 26.49 -22.51
N VAL A 168 3.16 26.66 -22.36
CA VAL A 168 2.17 26.53 -23.46
C VAL A 168 1.74 27.93 -23.99
N GLY A 169 2.17 29.01 -23.36
CA GLY A 169 1.97 30.41 -23.79
C GLY A 169 3.24 31.00 -24.35
#